data_ebf6757b03fc75bc24ba4b9edfdc6c4d
#
_entry.id   ebf6757b03fc75bc24ba4b9edfdc6c4d
#
_cell.length_a   1.000
_cell.length_b   1.000
_cell.length_c   1.000
_cell.angle_alpha   90.00
_cell.angle_beta   90.00
_cell.angle_gamma   90.00
#
_symmetry.space_group_name_H-M   'P 1'
#
loop_
_entity.id
_entity.type
_entity.pdbx_description
1 polymer ?
#
loop_
_entity_poly.entity_id
_entity_poly.type
_entity_poly.pdbx_seq_one_letter_code
_entity_poly.pdbx_strand_id
1 'polypeptide(L)'
;MCAALVASTVLAVPAWADLKLCNTTTNRVGVAIGYRDTAGGLTTEGWWTLPGQTCETLFKGALPSRYWYVYALDYDGGGEWAGQAYLCTIDKAFTLKSGGDCAKQGYNRTGFFEVDVKQATDWTVRLTDPGEGGGGAK
;
A
#
# COMPACT_ATOMS: atom_id res chain seq x y z
N MET A 1 52.84 -23.92 -13.02
CA MET A 1 51.41 -24.32 -12.98
C MET A 1 50.59 -23.14 -12.50
N CYS A 2 49.84 -22.51 -13.39
CA CYS A 2 48.93 -21.43 -13.01
C CYS A 2 47.60 -22.04 -12.60
N ALA A 3 47.26 -21.96 -11.31
CA ALA A 3 45.91 -22.28 -10.86
C ALA A 3 45.01 -21.12 -11.23
N ALA A 4 44.12 -21.32 -12.17
CA ALA A 4 43.09 -20.34 -12.47
C ALA A 4 42.03 -20.38 -11.36
N LEU A 5 42.05 -19.37 -10.48
CA LEU A 5 40.96 -19.12 -9.55
C LEU A 5 39.78 -18.59 -10.34
N VAL A 6 38.82 -19.47 -10.61
CA VAL A 6 37.53 -19.03 -11.13
C VAL A 6 36.76 -18.39 -9.97
N ALA A 7 36.80 -17.05 -9.91
CA ALA A 7 35.95 -16.32 -9.00
C ALA A 7 34.51 -16.45 -9.49
N SER A 8 33.73 -17.31 -8.86
CA SER A 8 32.28 -17.36 -9.10
C SER A 8 31.64 -16.09 -8.52
N THR A 9 31.40 -15.12 -9.37
CA THR A 9 30.60 -13.95 -8.99
C THR A 9 29.16 -14.41 -8.85
N VAL A 10 28.69 -14.59 -7.62
CA VAL A 10 27.27 -14.76 -7.36
C VAL A 10 26.62 -13.40 -7.58
N LEU A 11 25.92 -13.26 -8.70
CA LEU A 11 25.07 -12.10 -8.91
C LEU A 11 23.88 -12.24 -7.94
N ALA A 12 23.89 -11.41 -6.89
CA ALA A 12 22.75 -11.28 -6.01
C ALA A 12 21.59 -10.69 -6.82
N VAL A 13 20.56 -11.50 -7.09
CA VAL A 13 19.30 -11.00 -7.64
C VAL A 13 18.66 -10.13 -6.55
N PRO A 14 18.38 -8.84 -6.80
CA PRO A 14 17.69 -8.03 -5.80
C PRO A 14 16.36 -8.69 -5.47
N ALA A 15 16.13 -8.95 -4.20
CA ALA A 15 14.83 -9.42 -3.73
C ALA A 15 13.80 -8.32 -4.04
N TRP A 16 12.76 -8.65 -4.78
CA TRP A 16 11.65 -7.76 -5.03
C TRP A 16 10.91 -7.57 -3.70
N ALA A 17 11.10 -6.41 -3.08
CA ALA A 17 10.54 -6.08 -1.78
C ALA A 17 9.66 -4.83 -1.98
N ASP A 18 8.44 -5.03 -2.45
CA ASP A 18 7.53 -3.95 -2.79
C ASP A 18 6.13 -4.25 -2.23
N LEU A 19 5.40 -3.20 -1.93
CA LEU A 19 3.95 -3.28 -1.75
C LEU A 19 3.28 -2.89 -3.05
N LYS A 20 2.54 -3.82 -3.63
CA LYS A 20 1.76 -3.62 -4.85
C LYS A 20 0.28 -3.68 -4.55
N LEU A 21 -0.49 -3.00 -5.36
CA LEU A 21 -1.94 -3.10 -5.34
C LEU A 21 -2.44 -3.35 -6.75
N CYS A 22 -3.32 -4.35 -6.88
CA CYS A 22 -3.98 -4.67 -8.14
C CYS A 22 -5.47 -4.34 -8.02
N ASN A 23 -5.93 -3.47 -8.89
CA ASN A 23 -7.34 -3.17 -9.05
C ASN A 23 -7.93 -4.20 -10.02
N THR A 24 -8.65 -5.20 -9.49
CA THR A 24 -9.26 -6.25 -10.32
C THR A 24 -10.66 -5.89 -10.80
N THR A 25 -11.18 -4.73 -10.41
CA THR A 25 -12.46 -4.24 -10.91
C THR A 25 -12.30 -3.64 -12.31
N THR A 26 -13.41 -3.35 -12.96
CA THR A 26 -13.42 -2.64 -14.25
C THR A 26 -13.42 -1.12 -14.08
N ASN A 27 -13.58 -0.65 -12.83
CA ASN A 27 -13.70 0.76 -12.51
C ASN A 27 -12.35 1.38 -12.16
N ARG A 28 -12.28 2.69 -12.28
CA ARG A 28 -11.14 3.47 -11.84
C ARG A 28 -11.22 3.66 -10.32
N VAL A 29 -10.11 3.44 -9.62
CA VAL A 29 -10.04 3.56 -8.16
C VAL A 29 -8.97 4.54 -7.72
N GLY A 30 -9.19 5.21 -6.60
CA GLY A 30 -8.20 6.01 -5.91
C GLY A 30 -7.75 5.28 -4.64
N VAL A 31 -6.45 5.26 -4.36
CA VAL A 31 -5.87 4.49 -3.27
C VAL A 31 -4.98 5.37 -2.40
N ALA A 32 -5.11 5.19 -1.10
CA ALA A 32 -4.20 5.74 -0.10
C ALA A 32 -3.68 4.62 0.79
N ILE A 33 -2.47 4.77 1.29
CA ILE A 33 -1.84 3.82 2.21
C ILE A 33 -1.38 4.49 3.49
N GLY A 34 -1.25 3.69 4.54
CA GLY A 34 -0.65 4.08 5.80
C GLY A 34 0.31 3.01 6.29
N TYR A 35 1.37 3.43 6.95
CA TYR A 35 2.38 2.52 7.49
C TYR A 35 3.23 3.23 8.53
N ARG A 36 3.95 2.44 9.36
CA ARG A 36 4.99 2.99 10.21
C ARG A 36 6.30 3.01 9.44
N ASP A 37 6.91 4.18 9.37
CA ASP A 37 8.22 4.33 8.72
C ASP A 37 9.35 3.75 9.57
N THR A 38 10.57 3.79 9.07
CA THR A 38 11.73 3.22 9.76
C THR A 38 12.06 3.94 11.08
N ALA A 39 11.60 5.17 11.26
CA ALA A 39 11.71 5.91 12.52
C ALA A 39 10.58 5.60 13.50
N GLY A 40 9.64 4.73 13.14
CA GLY A 40 8.50 4.33 13.96
C GLY A 40 7.31 5.28 13.91
N GLY A 41 7.36 6.34 13.10
CA GLY A 41 6.26 7.28 12.90
C GLY A 41 5.23 6.74 11.92
N LEU A 42 3.97 7.06 12.17
CA LEU A 42 2.88 6.71 11.26
C LEU A 42 2.85 7.69 10.09
N THR A 43 2.90 7.15 8.89
CA THR A 43 2.90 7.93 7.65
C THR A 43 1.72 7.51 6.79
N THR A 44 1.02 8.46 6.18
CA THR A 44 0.00 8.19 5.16
C THR A 44 0.39 8.87 3.86
N GLU A 45 0.12 8.19 2.76
CA GLU A 45 0.42 8.67 1.40
C GLU A 45 -0.76 8.39 0.47
N GLY A 46 -0.97 9.24 -0.48
CA GLY A 46 -2.00 9.11 -1.53
C GLY A 46 -1.93 10.30 -2.50
N TRP A 47 -2.67 10.32 -3.47
CA TRP A 47 -3.57 9.28 -3.99
C TRP A 47 -2.96 8.68 -5.24
N TRP A 48 -3.05 7.35 -5.38
CA TRP A 48 -2.79 6.68 -6.64
C TRP A 48 -4.12 6.46 -7.34
N THR A 49 -4.19 6.82 -8.61
CA THR A 49 -5.36 6.55 -9.43
C THR A 49 -5.03 5.37 -10.34
N LEU A 50 -5.75 4.27 -10.15
CA LEU A 50 -5.55 3.05 -10.94
C LEU A 50 -6.73 2.84 -11.87
N PRO A 51 -6.49 2.79 -13.18
CA PRO A 51 -7.49 2.31 -14.12
C PRO A 51 -7.96 0.89 -13.78
N GLY A 52 -9.11 0.50 -14.27
CA GLY A 52 -9.61 -0.86 -14.10
C GLY A 52 -8.62 -1.89 -14.61
N GLN A 53 -8.48 -3.00 -13.89
CA GLN A 53 -7.63 -4.14 -14.25
C GLN A 53 -6.15 -3.81 -14.41
N THR A 54 -5.65 -2.89 -13.57
CA THR A 54 -4.23 -2.53 -13.52
C THR A 54 -3.66 -2.71 -12.12
N CYS A 55 -2.35 -2.86 -12.06
CA CYS A 55 -1.59 -2.92 -10.81
C CYS A 55 -0.62 -1.75 -10.72
N GLU A 56 -0.33 -1.33 -9.50
CA GLU A 56 0.62 -0.25 -9.23
C GLU A 56 1.49 -0.62 -8.04
N THR A 57 2.76 -0.25 -8.07
CA THR A 57 3.63 -0.34 -6.91
C THR A 57 3.40 0.90 -6.04
N LEU A 58 2.92 0.69 -4.81
CA LEU A 58 2.61 1.77 -3.88
C LEU A 58 3.79 2.11 -2.97
N PHE A 59 4.63 1.14 -2.68
CA PHE A 59 5.85 1.33 -1.90
C PHE A 59 6.96 0.46 -2.48
N LYS A 60 8.08 1.08 -2.77
CA LYS A 60 9.25 0.40 -3.32
C LYS A 60 10.28 0.11 -2.24
N GLY A 61 10.85 -1.08 -2.29
CA GLY A 61 11.89 -1.49 -1.38
C GLY A 61 11.40 -2.27 -0.18
N ALA A 62 12.29 -2.53 0.76
CA ALA A 62 11.98 -3.33 1.94
C ALA A 62 10.83 -2.73 2.73
N LEU A 63 9.83 -3.55 3.06
CA LEU A 63 8.67 -3.12 3.82
C LEU A 63 9.09 -2.83 5.26
N PRO A 64 8.97 -1.57 5.74
CA PRO A 64 9.46 -1.19 7.07
C PRO A 64 8.55 -1.64 8.21
N SER A 65 7.37 -2.16 7.91
CA SER A 65 6.38 -2.53 8.90
C SER A 65 5.67 -3.82 8.53
N ARG A 66 5.23 -4.54 9.55
CA ARG A 66 4.37 -5.72 9.39
C ARG A 66 2.94 -5.34 9.04
N TYR A 67 2.41 -4.25 9.61
CA TYR A 67 1.03 -3.82 9.41
C TYR A 67 0.98 -2.64 8.46
N TRP A 68 0.18 -2.79 7.42
CA TRP A 68 -0.11 -1.77 6.43
C TRP A 68 -1.58 -1.44 6.47
N TYR A 69 -1.90 -0.23 6.11
CA TYR A 69 -3.27 0.28 6.10
C TYR A 69 -3.59 0.75 4.70
N VAL A 70 -4.75 0.38 4.20
CA VAL A 70 -5.17 0.71 2.84
C VAL A 70 -6.58 1.26 2.87
N TYR A 71 -6.81 2.29 2.11
CA TYR A 71 -8.11 2.82 1.80
C TYR A 71 -8.23 2.99 0.30
N ALA A 72 -9.35 2.59 -0.27
CA ALA A 72 -9.59 2.77 -1.70
C ALA A 72 -11.02 3.21 -1.95
N LEU A 73 -11.17 4.01 -2.99
CA LEU A 73 -12.42 4.64 -3.38
C LEU A 73 -12.70 4.32 -4.84
N ASP A 74 -13.92 3.84 -5.12
CA ASP A 74 -14.36 3.56 -6.49
C ASP A 74 -14.95 4.85 -7.09
N TYR A 75 -14.24 5.46 -8.03
CA TYR A 75 -14.66 6.70 -8.64
C TYR A 75 -15.85 6.55 -9.59
N ASP A 76 -16.06 5.36 -10.12
CA ASP A 76 -17.11 5.14 -11.13
C ASP A 76 -18.35 4.49 -10.52
N GLY A 77 -18.17 3.60 -9.54
CA GLY A 77 -19.26 2.90 -8.88
C GLY A 77 -19.68 3.50 -7.55
N GLY A 78 -18.90 4.41 -6.97
CA GLY A 78 -19.22 5.09 -5.72
C GLY A 78 -19.02 4.25 -4.46
N GLY A 79 -18.44 3.07 -4.56
CA GLY A 79 -18.10 2.23 -3.41
C GLY A 79 -16.74 2.55 -2.83
N GLU A 80 -16.42 1.92 -1.72
CA GLU A 80 -15.13 2.07 -1.07
C GLU A 80 -14.67 0.76 -0.43
N TRP A 81 -13.36 0.64 -0.26
CA TRP A 81 -12.72 -0.40 0.57
C TRP A 81 -12.13 0.31 1.78
N ALA A 82 -12.74 0.11 2.92
CA ALA A 82 -12.46 0.84 4.14
C ALA A 82 -12.41 -0.09 5.34
N GLY A 83 -12.00 0.42 6.47
CA GLY A 83 -11.94 -0.31 7.73
C GLY A 83 -12.04 0.62 8.92
N GLN A 84 -11.57 0.14 10.05
CA GLN A 84 -11.68 0.83 11.33
C GLN A 84 -10.35 1.36 11.86
N ALA A 85 -9.30 1.31 11.07
CA ALA A 85 -8.05 2.00 11.38
C ALA A 85 -8.13 3.43 10.86
N TYR A 86 -8.35 4.38 11.75
CA TYR A 86 -8.56 5.77 11.36
C TYR A 86 -7.24 6.51 11.26
N LEU A 87 -6.93 6.98 10.06
CA LEU A 87 -5.71 7.72 9.74
C LEU A 87 -6.08 9.01 9.00
N CYS A 88 -5.10 9.91 8.90
CA CYS A 88 -5.35 11.20 8.27
C CYS A 88 -5.09 11.18 6.77
N THR A 89 -5.96 11.81 6.01
CA THR A 89 -5.81 12.03 4.57
C THR A 89 -6.16 13.48 4.23
N ILE A 90 -5.83 13.89 3.01
CA ILE A 90 -6.30 15.13 2.40
C ILE A 90 -6.78 14.87 0.97
N ASP A 91 -7.50 15.82 0.38
CA ASP A 91 -8.18 15.60 -0.91
C ASP A 91 -7.28 15.70 -2.14
N LYS A 92 -6.03 16.03 -1.96
CA LYS A 92 -5.01 16.11 -3.03
C LYS A 92 -3.87 15.15 -2.74
N ALA A 93 -2.93 14.98 -3.64
CA ALA A 93 -1.73 14.17 -3.41
C ALA A 93 -1.02 14.59 -2.12
N PHE A 94 -0.62 13.62 -1.31
CA PHE A 94 -0.07 13.90 0.01
C PHE A 94 0.91 12.84 0.51
N THR A 95 1.79 13.30 1.38
CA THR A 95 2.54 12.46 2.32
C THR A 95 2.44 13.16 3.68
N LEU A 96 1.78 12.50 4.64
CA LEU A 96 1.51 13.08 5.94
C LEU A 96 2.14 12.26 7.05
N LYS A 97 2.65 12.94 8.08
CA LYS A 97 2.88 12.30 9.38
C LYS A 97 1.52 12.24 10.09
N SER A 98 0.97 11.04 10.19
CA SER A 98 -0.41 10.80 10.59
C SER A 98 -0.49 10.43 12.07
N GLY A 99 -0.07 11.31 12.94
CA GLY A 99 -0.22 11.15 14.39
C GLY A 99 -1.19 12.18 14.96
N GLY A 100 -1.99 11.81 15.95
CA GLY A 100 -2.86 12.71 16.66
C GLY A 100 -4.22 12.95 15.99
N ASP A 101 -4.85 14.06 16.33
CA ASP A 101 -6.19 14.41 15.88
C ASP A 101 -6.16 15.00 14.47
N CYS A 102 -6.70 14.28 13.49
CA CYS A 102 -6.72 14.71 12.10
C CYS A 102 -7.48 16.05 11.92
N ALA A 103 -8.63 16.18 12.56
CA ALA A 103 -9.47 17.38 12.43
C ALA A 103 -8.77 18.63 12.93
N LYS A 104 -8.05 18.54 14.04
CA LYS A 104 -7.28 19.67 14.59
C LYS A 104 -6.15 20.13 13.68
N GLN A 105 -5.64 19.21 12.86
CA GLN A 105 -4.59 19.50 11.89
C GLN A 105 -5.15 19.94 10.54
N GLY A 106 -6.47 19.98 10.38
CA GLY A 106 -7.12 20.31 9.12
C GLY A 106 -7.16 19.18 8.12
N TYR A 107 -6.98 17.94 8.58
CA TYR A 107 -7.01 16.74 7.74
C TYR A 107 -8.32 15.98 7.90
N ASN A 108 -8.63 15.14 6.91
CA ASN A 108 -9.75 14.22 6.97
C ASN A 108 -9.38 13.00 7.83
N ARG A 109 -10.35 12.51 8.60
CA ARG A 109 -10.24 11.26 9.32
C ARG A 109 -10.82 10.16 8.46
N THR A 110 -10.01 9.23 8.00
CA THR A 110 -10.39 8.21 7.03
C THR A 110 -10.18 6.81 7.60
N GLY A 111 -11.16 5.93 7.40
CA GLY A 111 -11.10 4.56 7.89
C GLY A 111 -10.40 3.64 6.91
N PHE A 112 -9.20 3.20 7.25
CA PHE A 112 -8.40 2.26 6.48
C PHE A 112 -8.64 0.82 6.95
N PHE A 113 -8.52 -0.15 6.07
CA PHE A 113 -8.44 -1.55 6.48
C PHE A 113 -6.99 -1.96 6.69
N GLU A 114 -6.78 -2.90 7.62
CA GLU A 114 -5.45 -3.36 7.98
C GLU A 114 -5.03 -4.55 7.12
N VAL A 115 -3.79 -4.54 6.68
CA VAL A 115 -3.14 -5.65 5.97
C VAL A 115 -1.94 -6.10 6.79
N ASP A 116 -1.94 -7.37 7.21
CA ASP A 116 -0.82 -7.97 7.90
C ASP A 116 0.06 -8.71 6.88
N VAL A 117 1.19 -8.13 6.55
CA VAL A 117 2.14 -8.76 5.62
C VAL A 117 3.06 -9.77 6.32
N LYS A 118 2.93 -9.92 7.63
CA LYS A 118 3.73 -10.82 8.46
C LYS A 118 5.23 -10.55 8.29
N GLN A 119 5.99 -11.55 7.83
CA GLN A 119 7.43 -11.41 7.57
C GLN A 119 7.74 -11.39 6.08
N ALA A 120 6.74 -11.18 5.25
CA ALA A 120 6.93 -11.12 3.80
C ALA A 120 7.76 -9.90 3.41
N THR A 121 8.63 -10.08 2.43
CA THR A 121 9.43 -8.98 1.87
C THR A 121 8.67 -8.21 0.79
N ASP A 122 7.71 -8.87 0.15
CA ASP A 122 6.84 -8.27 -0.84
C ASP A 122 5.38 -8.70 -0.57
N TRP A 123 4.45 -7.88 -0.99
CA TRP A 123 3.04 -8.15 -0.80
C TRP A 123 2.21 -7.50 -1.91
N THR A 124 1.17 -8.20 -2.35
CA THR A 124 0.22 -7.65 -3.30
C THR A 124 -1.17 -7.65 -2.69
N VAL A 125 -1.76 -6.45 -2.63
CA VAL A 125 -3.15 -6.25 -2.21
C VAL A 125 -4.03 -6.31 -3.46
N ARG A 126 -5.13 -7.06 -3.42
CA ARG A 126 -6.08 -7.15 -4.52
C ARG A 126 -7.40 -6.52 -4.11
N LEU A 127 -7.85 -5.53 -4.87
CA LEU A 127 -9.18 -4.96 -4.72
C LEU A 127 -10.13 -5.72 -5.65
N THR A 128 -11.16 -6.32 -5.05
CA THR A 128 -12.25 -6.99 -5.77
C THR A 128 -13.53 -6.17 -5.60
N ASP A 129 -14.51 -6.38 -6.47
CA ASP A 129 -15.78 -5.66 -6.34
C ASP A 129 -16.37 -5.84 -4.94
N PRO A 130 -16.84 -4.74 -4.28
CA PRO A 130 -17.33 -4.82 -2.91
C PRO A 130 -18.51 -5.77 -2.70
N GLY A 131 -19.21 -6.16 -3.76
CA GLY A 131 -20.30 -7.14 -3.71
C GLY A 131 -19.86 -8.59 -3.89
N GLU A 132 -18.60 -8.85 -4.24
CA GLU A 132 -18.06 -10.18 -4.50
C GLU A 132 -17.09 -10.59 -3.38
N GLY A 133 -17.47 -11.56 -2.59
CA GLY A 133 -16.60 -12.13 -1.57
C GLY A 133 -16.35 -11.30 -0.32
N GLY A 134 -17.27 -10.42 0.04
CA GLY A 134 -17.23 -9.74 1.33
C GLY A 134 -16.26 -8.57 1.43
N GLY A 135 -16.00 -7.88 0.34
CA GLY A 135 -15.29 -6.59 0.36
C GLY A 135 -13.89 -6.65 0.94
N GLY A 136 -13.17 -7.72 0.73
CA GLY A 136 -11.84 -7.89 1.26
C GLY A 136 -10.78 -7.63 0.22
N ALA A 137 -9.75 -6.91 0.63
CA ALA A 137 -8.45 -6.95 -0.03
C ALA A 137 -7.72 -8.21 0.46
N LYS A 138 -7.11 -8.90 -0.44
CA LYS A 138 -6.30 -10.07 -0.11
C LYS A 138 -4.88 -9.88 -0.56
#